data_507056ccb1fa25c3cb7d0098cad28e6c
#
_entry.id   507056ccb1fa25c3cb7d0098cad28e6c
#
_cell.length_a   1.000
_cell.length_b   1.000
_cell.length_c   1.000
_cell.angle_alpha   90.00
_cell.angle_beta   90.00
_cell.angle_gamma   90.00
#
_symmetry.space_group_name_H-M   'P 1'
#
loop_
_entity.id
_entity.type
_entity.pdbx_description
1 polymer ?
#
loop_
_entity_poly.entity_id
_entity_poly.type
_entity_poly.pdbx_seq_one_letter_code
_entity_poly.pdbx_strand_id
1 'polypeptide(L)'
;MQHEKVLILDFGSQYTQLIARRIRELSIYSEIYPYNKMPEIDGGWKAVILSGSPHSVREDNAPIADLSAIKGKLPLLGVCYGAQHLAHEFGGQVLPSNNREYGRANLSFIDSNSNLMKGVSSNSQVWMSHGDTITTIPNNYKV
;
A
#
# COMPACT_ATOMS: atom_id res chain seq x y z
N MET A 1 -21.04 -20.55 4.15
CA MET A 1 -19.59 -20.46 4.38
C MET A 1 -19.11 -19.11 3.87
N GLN A 2 -18.49 -18.32 4.73
CA GLN A 2 -17.97 -17.00 4.33
C GLN A 2 -16.60 -17.23 3.65
N HIS A 3 -16.47 -16.84 2.38
CA HIS A 3 -15.21 -16.98 1.68
C HIS A 3 -14.18 -15.98 2.17
N GLU A 4 -12.95 -16.44 2.39
CA GLU A 4 -11.83 -15.57 2.70
C GLU A 4 -11.44 -14.72 1.48
N LYS A 5 -11.22 -13.43 1.69
CA LYS A 5 -10.98 -12.49 0.61
C LYS A 5 -10.04 -11.34 1.00
N VAL A 6 -9.40 -10.77 0.01
CA VAL A 6 -8.54 -9.59 0.13
C VAL A 6 -9.25 -8.38 -0.46
N LEU A 7 -9.31 -7.30 0.30
CA LEU A 7 -9.81 -6.01 -0.15
C LEU A 7 -8.70 -5.23 -0.82
N ILE A 8 -8.97 -4.66 -1.98
CA ILE A 8 -8.09 -3.71 -2.64
C ILE A 8 -8.81 -2.38 -2.73
N LEU A 9 -8.29 -1.35 -2.08
CA LEU A 9 -8.81 0.02 -2.18
C LEU A 9 -8.10 0.73 -3.34
N ASP A 10 -8.89 1.20 -4.29
CA ASP A 10 -8.43 1.86 -5.50
C ASP A 10 -8.38 3.38 -5.30
N PHE A 11 -7.18 3.93 -5.32
CA PHE A 11 -6.90 5.36 -5.28
C PHE A 11 -6.63 5.96 -6.67
N GLY A 12 -7.03 5.27 -7.72
CA GLY A 12 -6.88 5.73 -9.10
C GLY A 12 -5.62 5.24 -9.80
N SER A 13 -4.94 4.22 -9.26
CA SER A 13 -3.77 3.63 -9.89
C SER A 13 -4.13 2.90 -11.19
N GLN A 14 -3.29 3.06 -12.20
CA GLN A 14 -3.35 2.22 -13.40
C GLN A 14 -2.96 0.74 -13.13
N TYR A 15 -2.39 0.44 -11.96
CA TYR A 15 -1.95 -0.90 -11.57
C TYR A 15 -2.93 -1.65 -10.65
N THR A 16 -4.05 -1.05 -10.25
CA THR A 16 -5.02 -1.67 -9.32
C THR A 16 -5.51 -3.02 -9.83
N GLN A 17 -5.87 -3.10 -11.11
CA GLN A 17 -6.31 -4.37 -11.72
C GLN A 17 -5.19 -5.41 -11.76
N LEU A 18 -3.94 -4.99 -11.97
CA LEU A 18 -2.79 -5.89 -11.94
C LEU A 18 -2.56 -6.45 -10.53
N ILE A 19 -2.71 -5.64 -9.49
CA ILE A 19 -2.64 -6.10 -8.10
C ILE A 19 -3.70 -7.19 -7.86
N ALA A 20 -4.95 -6.94 -8.22
CA ALA A 20 -6.03 -7.90 -8.08
C ALA A 20 -5.75 -9.21 -8.83
N ARG A 21 -5.25 -9.10 -10.05
CA ARG A 21 -4.87 -10.25 -10.87
C ARG A 21 -3.78 -11.09 -10.20
N ARG A 22 -2.73 -10.46 -9.68
CA ARG A 22 -1.64 -11.16 -8.98
C ARG A 22 -2.12 -11.91 -7.75
N ILE A 23 -3.04 -11.33 -6.98
CA ILE A 23 -3.66 -11.99 -5.83
C ILE A 23 -4.45 -13.23 -6.28
N ARG A 24 -5.25 -13.10 -7.34
CA ARG A 24 -6.04 -14.22 -7.90
C ARG A 24 -5.18 -15.34 -8.50
N GLU A 25 -4.04 -15.00 -9.10
CA GLU A 25 -3.05 -15.98 -9.59
C GLU A 25 -2.50 -16.86 -8.45
N LEU A 26 -2.54 -16.38 -7.21
CA LEU A 26 -2.21 -17.14 -6.02
C LEU A 26 -3.40 -17.94 -5.45
N SER A 27 -4.50 -18.04 -6.20
CA SER A 27 -5.74 -18.68 -5.79
C SER A 27 -6.42 -18.02 -4.58
N ILE A 28 -6.18 -16.72 -4.39
CA ILE A 28 -6.80 -15.91 -3.34
C ILE A 28 -7.86 -15.02 -3.98
N TYR A 29 -9.09 -15.06 -3.45
CA TYR A 29 -10.16 -14.20 -3.92
C TYR A 29 -9.92 -12.74 -3.49
N SER A 30 -10.13 -11.81 -4.40
CA SER A 30 -9.95 -10.38 -4.14
C SER A 30 -11.05 -9.54 -4.79
N GLU A 31 -11.41 -8.47 -4.13
CA GLU A 31 -12.38 -7.48 -4.61
C GLU A 31 -11.75 -6.08 -4.59
N ILE A 32 -12.06 -5.28 -5.61
CA ILE A 32 -11.63 -3.89 -5.72
C ILE A 32 -12.80 -2.99 -5.35
N TYR A 33 -12.56 -2.04 -4.46
CA TYR A 33 -13.49 -0.97 -4.12
C TYR A 33 -12.81 0.39 -4.27
N PRO A 34 -13.54 1.42 -4.73
CA PRO A 34 -13.02 2.79 -4.68
C PRO A 34 -12.68 3.20 -3.25
N TYR A 35 -11.63 4.00 -3.10
CA TYR A 35 -11.14 4.45 -1.78
C TYR A 35 -12.23 5.09 -0.89
N ASN A 36 -13.23 5.75 -1.52
CA ASN A 36 -14.32 6.45 -0.84
C ASN A 36 -15.61 5.62 -0.70
N LYS A 37 -15.57 4.34 -1.08
CA LYS A 37 -16.69 3.40 -0.99
C LYS A 37 -16.25 2.06 -0.41
N MET A 38 -15.52 2.12 0.70
CA MET A 38 -15.09 0.91 1.38
C MET A 38 -16.32 0.08 1.82
N PRO A 39 -16.30 -1.24 1.59
CA PRO A 39 -17.39 -2.11 2.03
C PRO A 39 -17.41 -2.22 3.56
N GLU A 40 -18.49 -2.73 4.10
CA GLU A 40 -18.53 -3.16 5.49
C GLU A 40 -17.47 -4.24 5.72
N ILE A 41 -16.68 -4.06 6.78
CA ILE A 41 -15.61 -4.99 7.12
C ILE A 41 -16.18 -6.10 8.01
N ASP A 42 -16.39 -7.24 7.39
CA ASP A 42 -16.84 -8.47 8.03
C ASP A 42 -15.71 -9.49 8.23
N GLY A 43 -16.02 -10.64 8.83
CA GLY A 43 -15.05 -11.71 9.08
C GLY A 43 -14.49 -12.42 7.84
N GLY A 44 -15.02 -12.15 6.64
CA GLY A 44 -14.51 -12.67 5.38
C GLY A 44 -13.25 -11.95 4.89
N TRP A 45 -13.09 -10.68 5.25
CA TRP A 45 -11.91 -9.91 4.89
C TRP A 45 -10.70 -10.35 5.72
N LYS A 46 -9.61 -10.74 5.07
CA LYS A 46 -8.38 -11.23 5.73
C LYS A 46 -7.19 -10.31 5.58
N ALA A 47 -7.20 -9.45 4.58
CA ALA A 47 -6.17 -8.44 4.38
C ALA A 47 -6.70 -7.31 3.51
N VAL A 48 -6.01 -6.17 3.54
CA VAL A 48 -6.31 -4.99 2.73
C VAL A 48 -5.05 -4.52 2.03
N ILE A 49 -5.19 -4.16 0.76
CA ILE A 49 -4.13 -3.52 -0.03
C ILE A 49 -4.61 -2.14 -0.45
N LEU A 50 -3.80 -1.12 -0.16
CA LEU A 50 -4.01 0.24 -0.65
C LEU A 50 -3.20 0.43 -1.92
N SER A 51 -3.85 0.79 -3.01
CA SER A 51 -3.20 0.99 -4.31
C SER A 51 -2.37 2.27 -4.36
N GLY A 52 -1.65 2.46 -5.44
CA GLY A 52 -1.07 3.75 -5.80
C GLY A 52 -2.12 4.76 -6.27
N SER A 53 -1.67 5.97 -6.56
CA SER A 53 -2.48 7.06 -7.12
C SER A 53 -1.59 7.98 -7.96
N PRO A 54 -2.13 8.67 -8.98
CA PRO A 54 -1.43 9.76 -9.65
C PRO A 54 -1.33 11.04 -8.79
N HIS A 55 -2.08 11.11 -7.69
CA HIS A 55 -2.10 12.25 -6.77
C HIS A 55 -0.96 12.21 -5.75
N SER A 56 -0.67 13.37 -5.16
CA SER A 56 0.13 13.48 -3.93
C SER A 56 -0.80 13.55 -2.71
N VAL A 57 -0.41 12.93 -1.60
CA VAL A 57 -1.13 13.07 -0.32
C VAL A 57 -1.14 14.48 0.23
N ARG A 58 -0.31 15.37 -0.34
CA ARG A 58 -0.15 16.77 0.03
C ARG A 58 -1.10 17.71 -0.73
N GLU A 59 -1.79 17.20 -1.73
CA GLU A 59 -2.79 17.95 -2.49
C GLU A 59 -4.07 18.12 -1.67
N ASP A 60 -4.74 19.27 -1.81
CA ASP A 60 -5.99 19.55 -1.11
C ASP A 60 -7.11 18.57 -1.49
N ASN A 61 -7.08 18.07 -2.71
CA ASN A 61 -8.03 17.09 -3.25
C ASN A 61 -7.49 15.65 -3.29
N ALA A 62 -6.47 15.35 -2.49
CA ALA A 62 -5.91 14.01 -2.41
C ALA A 62 -6.99 12.98 -2.05
N PRO A 63 -7.01 11.80 -2.68
CA PRO A 63 -7.95 10.74 -2.35
C PRO A 63 -7.60 10.13 -0.98
N ILE A 64 -8.29 10.54 0.06
CA ILE A 64 -8.11 10.08 1.44
C ILE A 64 -9.22 9.09 1.81
N ALA A 65 -8.84 7.92 2.33
CA ALA A 65 -9.75 6.91 2.84
C ALA A 65 -9.77 6.93 4.38
N ASP A 66 -10.93 6.69 4.97
CA ASP A 66 -11.01 6.43 6.41
C ASP A 66 -10.54 4.99 6.69
N LEU A 67 -9.37 4.87 7.30
CA LEU A 67 -8.74 3.59 7.62
C LEU A 67 -9.09 3.06 9.01
N SER A 68 -9.94 3.73 9.77
CA SER A 68 -10.28 3.39 11.16
C SER A 68 -10.90 1.99 11.32
N ALA A 69 -11.61 1.53 10.29
CA ALA A 69 -12.22 0.21 10.28
C ALA A 69 -11.22 -0.94 10.07
N ILE A 70 -10.05 -0.67 9.51
CA ILE A 70 -9.09 -1.69 9.06
C ILE A 70 -7.74 -1.60 9.77
N LYS A 71 -7.23 -0.40 10.05
CA LYS A 71 -5.91 -0.24 10.68
C LYS A 71 -5.88 -0.87 12.07
N GLY A 72 -4.88 -1.72 12.29
CA GLY A 72 -4.71 -2.46 13.54
C GLY A 72 -5.68 -3.63 13.75
N LYS A 73 -6.57 -3.89 12.78
CA LYS A 73 -7.55 -4.99 12.83
C LYS A 73 -7.29 -6.03 11.75
N LEU A 74 -6.78 -5.62 10.61
CA LEU A 74 -6.43 -6.48 9.48
C LEU A 74 -4.99 -6.20 9.03
N PRO A 75 -4.28 -7.21 8.49
CA PRO A 75 -3.05 -6.97 7.75
C PRO A 75 -3.29 -5.95 6.65
N LEU A 76 -2.45 -4.93 6.59
CA LEU A 76 -2.61 -3.78 5.71
C LEU A 76 -1.31 -3.51 4.95
N LEU A 77 -1.36 -3.56 3.63
CA LEU A 77 -0.25 -3.25 2.73
C LEU A 77 -0.53 -1.97 1.96
N GLY A 78 0.32 -0.98 2.11
CA GLY A 78 0.33 0.22 1.26
C GLY A 78 1.34 0.10 0.14
N VAL A 79 0.90 0.36 -1.09
CA VAL A 79 1.74 0.37 -2.29
C VAL A 79 1.83 1.80 -2.81
N CYS A 80 3.05 2.36 -2.91
CA CYS A 80 3.30 3.71 -3.40
C CYS A 80 2.46 4.76 -2.66
N TYR A 81 1.47 5.40 -3.31
CA TYR A 81 0.55 6.34 -2.67
C TYR A 81 -0.09 5.75 -1.41
N GLY A 82 -0.48 4.47 -1.42
CA GLY A 82 -1.07 3.80 -0.26
C GLY A 82 -0.15 3.81 0.97
N ALA A 83 1.17 3.62 0.77
CA ALA A 83 2.16 3.74 1.84
C ALA A 83 2.32 5.19 2.31
N GLN A 84 2.34 6.14 1.38
CA GLN A 84 2.40 7.58 1.69
C GLN A 84 1.15 8.04 2.46
N HIS A 85 -0.02 7.56 2.07
CA HIS A 85 -1.29 7.83 2.76
C HIS A 85 -1.22 7.33 4.22
N LEU A 86 -0.76 6.09 4.44
CA LEU A 86 -0.55 5.56 5.78
C LEU A 86 0.41 6.42 6.60
N ALA A 87 1.54 6.82 6.02
CA ALA A 87 2.52 7.66 6.70
C ALA A 87 1.91 9.03 7.07
N HIS A 88 1.22 9.66 6.12
CA HIS A 88 0.61 10.98 6.30
C HIS A 88 -0.48 10.97 7.39
N GLU A 89 -1.38 9.99 7.36
CA GLU A 89 -2.51 9.90 8.29
C GLU A 89 -2.09 9.54 9.72
N PHE A 90 -0.97 8.84 9.91
CA PHE A 90 -0.59 8.30 11.21
C PHE A 90 0.66 8.95 11.82
N GLY A 91 0.95 10.18 11.43
CA GLY A 91 1.95 11.03 12.08
C GLY A 91 3.35 10.94 11.50
N GLY A 92 3.51 10.30 10.35
CA GLY A 92 4.72 10.40 9.54
C GLY A 92 4.73 11.65 8.68
N GLN A 93 5.76 11.80 7.86
CA GLN A 93 5.93 12.94 6.97
C GLN A 93 6.20 12.49 5.54
N VAL A 94 5.53 13.12 4.59
CA VAL A 94 5.70 12.92 3.16
C VAL A 94 6.07 14.25 2.53
N LEU A 95 7.20 14.29 1.84
CA LEU A 95 7.73 15.50 1.19
C LEU A 95 8.03 15.21 -0.29
N PRO A 96 8.08 16.24 -1.15
CA PRO A 96 8.58 16.07 -2.51
C PRO A 96 9.99 15.54 -2.48
N SER A 97 10.27 14.54 -3.30
CA SER A 97 11.63 14.09 -3.51
C SER A 97 12.41 15.11 -4.34
N ASN A 98 13.63 15.45 -3.92
CA ASN A 98 14.53 16.31 -4.68
C ASN A 98 14.94 15.68 -6.02
N ASN A 99 14.98 14.36 -6.06
CA ASN A 99 15.18 13.58 -7.27
C ASN A 99 13.95 12.71 -7.48
N ARG A 100 13.18 12.98 -8.53
CA ARG A 100 12.07 12.10 -8.90
C ARG A 100 12.63 10.70 -9.18
N GLU A 101 12.24 9.74 -8.36
CA GLU A 101 12.71 8.38 -8.43
C GLU A 101 11.85 7.58 -9.39
N TYR A 102 12.22 7.60 -10.66
CA TYR A 102 11.62 6.79 -11.71
C TYR A 102 12.67 5.85 -12.28
N GLY A 103 12.39 4.58 -12.30
CA GLY A 103 13.22 3.57 -12.92
C GLY A 103 13.73 2.50 -11.95
N ARG A 104 14.90 1.98 -12.26
CA ARG A 104 15.51 0.87 -11.51
C ARG A 104 16.10 1.33 -10.19
N ALA A 105 15.84 0.55 -9.16
CA ALA A 105 16.48 0.69 -7.85
C ALA A 105 16.78 -0.70 -7.30
N ASN A 106 17.65 -0.76 -6.30
CA ASN A 106 17.96 -2.00 -5.61
C ASN A 106 17.58 -1.87 -4.15
N LEU A 107 17.04 -2.94 -3.57
CA LEU A 107 16.76 -2.99 -2.14
C LEU A 107 18.09 -2.97 -1.38
N SER A 108 18.33 -1.90 -0.63
CA SER A 108 19.55 -1.74 0.16
C SER A 108 19.48 -2.45 1.51
N PHE A 109 18.26 -2.63 2.03
CA PHE A 109 18.02 -3.26 3.31
C PHE A 109 16.72 -4.06 3.28
N ILE A 110 16.73 -5.23 3.90
CA ILE A 110 15.55 -6.06 4.13
C ILE A 110 15.63 -6.57 5.58
N ASP A 111 14.59 -6.31 6.38
CA ASP A 111 14.47 -6.92 7.69
C ASP A 111 14.18 -8.43 7.53
N SER A 112 15.11 -9.26 7.97
CA SER A 112 15.00 -10.73 7.89
C SER A 112 13.82 -11.29 8.69
N ASN A 113 13.27 -10.52 9.63
CA ASN A 113 12.11 -10.90 10.42
C ASN A 113 10.77 -10.51 9.75
N SER A 114 10.81 -9.81 8.62
CA SER A 114 9.61 -9.44 7.89
C SER A 114 9.01 -10.64 7.18
N ASN A 115 7.79 -11.01 7.55
CA ASN A 115 7.05 -12.06 6.85
C ASN A 115 6.76 -11.70 5.39
N LEU A 116 6.52 -10.41 5.10
CA LEU A 116 6.25 -9.92 3.75
C LEU A 116 7.48 -10.08 2.83
N MET A 117 8.67 -9.89 3.38
CA MET A 117 9.93 -9.92 2.62
C MET A 117 10.61 -11.29 2.62
N LYS A 118 9.95 -12.30 3.18
CA LYS A 118 10.51 -13.67 3.25
C LYS A 118 10.79 -14.21 1.85
N GLY A 119 12.02 -14.64 1.61
CA GLY A 119 12.44 -15.17 0.31
C GLY A 119 12.87 -14.10 -0.71
N VAL A 120 12.77 -12.82 -0.36
CA VAL A 120 13.31 -11.73 -1.18
C VAL A 120 14.79 -11.55 -0.85
N SER A 121 15.66 -11.64 -1.86
CA SER A 121 17.10 -11.46 -1.68
C SER A 121 17.46 -9.99 -1.47
N SER A 122 18.43 -9.72 -0.60
CA SER A 122 19.01 -8.38 -0.50
C SER A 122 19.61 -7.97 -1.85
N ASN A 123 19.59 -6.67 -2.12
CA ASN A 123 20.03 -6.10 -3.39
C ASN A 123 19.17 -6.52 -4.62
N SER A 124 17.98 -7.09 -4.40
CA SER A 124 17.02 -7.35 -5.48
C SER A 124 16.67 -6.06 -6.21
N GLN A 125 16.60 -6.15 -7.53
CA GLN A 125 16.18 -5.03 -8.37
C GLN A 125 14.66 -4.82 -8.24
N VAL A 126 14.27 -3.58 -8.03
CA VAL A 126 12.88 -3.11 -7.99
C VAL A 126 12.70 -1.93 -8.93
N TRP A 127 11.46 -1.57 -9.19
CA TRP A 127 11.12 -0.39 -9.98
C TRP A 127 10.44 0.64 -9.09
N MET A 128 10.87 1.88 -9.23
CA MET A 128 10.32 3.02 -8.51
C MET A 128 9.61 3.95 -9.48
N SER A 129 8.49 4.51 -9.03
CA SER A 129 7.70 5.47 -9.82
C SER A 129 6.95 6.40 -8.85
N HIS A 130 7.68 7.33 -8.23
CA HIS A 130 7.08 8.30 -7.32
C HIS A 130 7.83 9.63 -7.31
N GLY A 131 7.08 10.72 -7.10
CA GLY A 131 7.63 12.08 -6.95
C GLY A 131 7.72 12.54 -5.50
N ASP A 132 7.07 11.85 -4.57
CA ASP A 132 7.09 12.13 -3.14
C ASP A 132 7.82 11.00 -2.39
N THR A 133 8.40 11.36 -1.24
CA THR A 133 9.14 10.42 -0.39
C THR A 133 8.63 10.50 1.04
N ILE A 134 8.50 9.35 1.69
CA ILE A 134 8.26 9.27 3.13
C ILE A 134 9.58 9.58 3.84
N THR A 135 9.65 10.76 4.45
CA THR A 135 10.85 11.24 5.14
C THR A 135 10.86 10.89 6.62
N THR A 136 9.69 10.69 7.20
CA THR A 136 9.53 10.25 8.59
C THR A 136 8.44 9.18 8.63
N ILE A 137 8.79 8.00 9.14
CA ILE A 137 7.81 6.92 9.34
C ILE A 137 6.98 7.18 10.60
N PRO A 138 5.71 6.76 10.64
CA PRO A 138 4.90 6.86 11.85
C PRO A 138 5.47 6.02 13.00
N ASN A 139 5.05 6.33 14.22
CA ASN A 139 5.35 5.50 15.38
C ASN A 139 4.87 4.05 15.16
N ASN A 140 5.60 3.08 15.70
CA ASN A 140 5.35 1.63 15.55
C ASN A 140 5.57 1.06 14.15
N TYR A 141 6.19 1.81 13.26
CA TYR A 141 6.71 1.32 11.98
C TYR A 141 8.24 1.26 12.03
N LYS A 142 8.81 0.42 11.21
CA LYS A 142 10.28 0.33 11.03
C LYS A 142 10.63 0.12 9.56
N VAL A 143 11.83 0.49 9.20
CA VAL A 143 12.42 0.22 7.89
C VAL A 143 13.04 -1.18 7.89
#